data_fbe4b8e3b8e035d41cb76f96337f1af6
#
_entry.id   fbe4b8e3b8e035d41cb76f96337f1af6
#
_cell.length_a   1.000
_cell.length_b   1.000
_cell.length_c   1.000
_cell.angle_alpha   90.00
_cell.angle_beta   90.00
_cell.angle_gamma   90.00
#
_symmetry.space_group_name_H-M   'P 1'
#
loop_
_entity.id
_entity.type
_entity.pdbx_description
1 polymer ?
#
loop_
_entity_poly.entity_id
_entity_poly.type
_entity_poly.pdbx_seq_one_letter_code
_entity_poly.pdbx_strand_id
1 'polypeptide(L)'
;MTSDQIESLLRAKLLPEALVVQDDSHLHAGHAGAREGRHFSVAITSARFAGLARVARHRLVYDCLGSLADQGVHALAITAKAPGEP
;
A
#
# COMPACT_ATOMS: atom_id res chain seq x y z
N MET A 1 -11.03 4.97 -2.53
CA MET A 1 -10.02 5.10 -1.45
C MET A 1 -8.99 6.14 -1.86
N THR A 2 -8.55 6.96 -0.94
CA THR A 2 -7.54 8.00 -1.17
C THR A 2 -6.20 7.61 -0.56
N SER A 3 -5.11 8.29 -0.96
CA SER A 3 -3.81 8.07 -0.33
C SER A 3 -3.84 8.36 1.16
N ASP A 4 -4.58 9.37 1.60
CA ASP A 4 -4.72 9.70 3.02
C ASP A 4 -5.43 8.59 3.80
N GLN A 5 -6.44 7.97 3.21
CA GLN A 5 -7.14 6.83 3.84
C GLN A 5 -6.22 5.62 3.98
N ILE A 6 -5.43 5.32 2.95
CA ILE A 6 -4.45 4.24 3.00
C ILE A 6 -3.43 4.51 4.11
N GLU A 7 -2.89 5.72 4.14
CA GLU A 7 -1.91 6.12 5.15
C GLU A 7 -2.47 5.97 6.56
N SER A 8 -3.67 6.47 6.81
CA SER A 8 -4.31 6.40 8.13
C SER A 8 -4.51 4.97 8.60
N LEU A 9 -4.99 4.10 7.72
CA LEU A 9 -5.22 2.68 8.05
C LEU A 9 -3.90 1.96 8.38
N LEU A 10 -2.87 2.19 7.58
CA LEU A 10 -1.58 1.54 7.79
C LEU A 10 -0.89 2.05 9.05
N ARG A 11 -0.99 3.34 9.34
CA ARG A 11 -0.43 3.89 10.59
C ARG A 11 -1.13 3.32 11.81
N ALA A 12 -2.44 3.19 11.77
CA ALA A 12 -3.20 2.68 12.91
C ALA A 12 -2.94 1.20 13.17
N LYS A 13 -2.78 0.40 12.11
CA LYS A 13 -2.72 -1.06 12.25
C LYS A 13 -1.31 -1.64 12.29
N LEU A 14 -0.36 -1.00 11.62
CA LEU A 14 1.01 -1.53 11.51
C LEU A 14 2.05 -0.70 12.27
N LEU A 15 1.68 0.46 12.80
CA LEU A 15 2.55 1.32 13.61
C LEU A 15 3.92 1.52 12.95
N PRO A 16 3.97 1.98 11.69
CA PRO A 16 5.23 2.03 10.97
C PRO A 16 6.17 3.10 11.51
N GLU A 17 7.47 2.83 11.43
CA GLU A 17 8.48 3.85 11.69
C GLU A 17 8.74 4.72 10.46
N ALA A 18 8.40 4.22 9.26
CA ALA A 18 8.46 5.00 8.03
C ALA A 18 7.31 4.57 7.12
N LEU A 19 6.66 5.52 6.49
CA LEU A 19 5.54 5.26 5.59
C LEU A 19 5.45 6.36 4.55
N VAL A 20 5.44 5.97 3.28
CA VAL A 20 5.15 6.85 2.15
C VAL A 20 4.05 6.19 1.32
N VAL A 21 2.96 6.90 1.12
CA VAL A 21 1.87 6.48 0.24
C VAL A 21 1.78 7.49 -0.90
N GLN A 22 1.85 6.99 -2.13
CA GLN A 22 1.87 7.81 -3.31
C GLN A 22 0.74 7.41 -4.25
N ASP A 23 0.00 8.40 -4.74
CA ASP A 23 -1.02 8.20 -5.76
C ASP A 23 -0.36 8.32 -7.13
N ASP A 24 -0.24 7.21 -7.84
CA ASP A 24 0.40 7.13 -9.16
C ASP A 24 -0.61 7.17 -10.29
N SER A 25 -1.88 7.47 -10.01
CA SER A 25 -2.94 7.45 -11.02
C SER A 25 -2.66 8.39 -12.19
N HIS A 26 -2.01 9.51 -11.92
CA HIS A 26 -1.66 10.51 -12.96
C HIS A 26 -0.65 9.97 -13.99
N LEU A 27 0.13 8.95 -13.63
CA LEU A 27 1.10 8.32 -14.55
C LEU A 27 0.39 7.54 -15.66
N HIS A 28 -0.89 7.24 -15.48
CA HIS A 28 -1.70 6.49 -16.42
C HIS A 28 -2.71 7.37 -17.16
N ALA A 29 -2.64 8.69 -16.98
CA ALA A 29 -3.54 9.63 -17.63
C ALA A 29 -3.46 9.48 -19.17
N GLY A 30 -4.63 9.37 -19.81
CA GLY A 30 -4.71 9.15 -21.26
C GLY A 30 -4.69 7.69 -21.67
N HIS A 31 -4.44 6.75 -20.78
CA HIS A 31 -4.50 5.31 -21.03
C HIS A 31 -5.90 4.78 -20.70
N ALA A 32 -6.35 3.77 -21.41
CA ALA A 32 -7.66 3.16 -21.16
C ALA A 32 -7.79 2.67 -19.70
N GLY A 33 -6.73 2.08 -19.15
CA GLY A 33 -6.70 1.59 -17.78
C GLY A 33 -6.84 2.67 -16.72
N ALA A 34 -6.58 3.93 -17.04
CA ALA A 34 -6.74 5.04 -16.10
C ALA A 34 -8.18 5.22 -15.63
N ARG A 35 -9.16 4.72 -16.40
CA ARG A 35 -10.59 4.81 -16.07
C ARG A 35 -11.05 3.66 -15.16
N GLU A 36 -10.23 2.64 -14.97
CA GLU A 36 -10.59 1.42 -14.26
C GLU A 36 -10.34 1.48 -12.75
N GLY A 37 -9.78 2.57 -12.26
CA GLY A 37 -9.50 2.76 -10.84
C GLY A 37 -8.16 3.43 -10.60
N ARG A 38 -7.81 3.55 -9.32
CA ARG A 38 -6.60 4.25 -8.90
C ARG A 38 -5.41 3.31 -8.76
N HIS A 39 -4.24 3.87 -8.93
CA HIS A 39 -2.95 3.20 -8.75
C HIS A 39 -2.19 3.87 -7.63
N PHE A 40 -1.75 3.08 -6.64
CA PHE A 40 -0.99 3.59 -5.50
C PHE A 40 0.31 2.83 -5.32
N SER A 41 1.29 3.50 -4.72
CA SER A 41 2.52 2.88 -4.23
C SER A 41 2.64 3.10 -2.74
N VAL A 42 3.04 2.07 -2.02
CA VAL A 42 3.27 2.10 -0.57
C VAL A 42 4.68 1.65 -0.28
N ALA A 43 5.44 2.48 0.40
CA ALA A 43 6.73 2.10 0.98
C ALA A 43 6.58 2.17 2.51
N ILE A 44 6.70 1.05 3.19
CA ILE A 44 6.41 0.95 4.62
C ILE A 44 7.49 0.15 5.33
N THR A 45 7.95 0.68 6.47
CA THR A 45 8.86 0.00 7.37
C THR A 45 8.16 -0.19 8.72
N SER A 46 7.99 -1.44 9.13
CA SER A 46 7.31 -1.78 10.38
C SER A 46 7.90 -3.03 11.01
N ALA A 47 8.01 -3.01 12.35
CA ALA A 47 8.46 -4.17 13.12
C ALA A 47 7.55 -5.38 12.90
N ARG A 48 6.32 -5.18 12.48
CA ARG A 48 5.37 -6.26 12.21
C ARG A 48 5.75 -7.14 11.03
N PHE A 49 6.65 -6.68 10.19
CA PHE A 49 7.16 -7.46 9.06
C PHE A 49 8.34 -8.35 9.42
N ALA A 50 8.91 -8.21 10.62
CA ALA A 50 10.06 -8.99 11.03
C ALA A 50 9.75 -10.49 10.99
N GLY A 51 10.63 -11.28 10.37
CA GLY A 51 10.46 -12.71 10.25
C GLY A 51 9.46 -13.17 9.19
N LEU A 52 8.78 -12.25 8.50
CA LEU A 52 7.81 -12.59 7.48
C LEU A 52 8.46 -12.61 6.09
N ALA A 53 8.07 -13.59 5.27
CA ALA A 53 8.41 -13.62 3.86
C ALA A 53 7.66 -12.51 3.10
N ARG A 54 8.13 -12.19 1.93
CA ARG A 54 7.57 -11.09 1.10
C ARG A 54 6.06 -11.22 0.89
N VAL A 55 5.59 -12.41 0.54
CA VAL A 55 4.15 -12.64 0.30
C VAL A 55 3.33 -12.39 1.55
N ALA A 56 3.82 -12.84 2.71
CA ALA A 56 3.12 -12.61 3.98
C ALA A 56 3.05 -11.13 4.35
N ARG A 57 4.11 -10.37 4.05
CA ARG A 57 4.13 -8.91 4.26
C ARG A 57 3.08 -8.21 3.41
N HIS A 58 2.98 -8.59 2.13
CA HIS A 58 2.00 -8.02 1.22
C HIS A 58 0.57 -8.34 1.68
N ARG A 59 0.32 -9.57 2.10
CA ARG A 59 -0.99 -9.97 2.64
C ARG A 59 -1.36 -9.16 3.86
N LEU A 60 -0.41 -8.91 4.75
CA LEU A 60 -0.65 -8.12 5.94
C LEU A 60 -1.09 -6.69 5.58
N VAL A 61 -0.46 -6.07 4.58
CA VAL A 61 -0.86 -4.76 4.08
C VAL A 61 -2.27 -4.82 3.49
N TYR A 62 -2.55 -5.80 2.64
CA TYR A 62 -3.89 -5.96 2.05
C TYR A 62 -4.96 -6.18 3.12
N ASP A 63 -4.68 -6.98 4.14
CA ASP A 63 -5.63 -7.23 5.23
C ASP A 63 -5.98 -5.96 5.99
N CYS A 64 -5.02 -5.03 6.10
CA CYS A 64 -5.26 -3.74 6.75
C CYS A 64 -6.20 -2.84 5.95
N LEU A 65 -6.23 -2.99 4.64
CA LEU A 65 -6.95 -2.08 3.74
C LEU A 65 -8.33 -2.59 3.34
N GLY A 66 -8.57 -3.90 3.46
CA GLY A 66 -9.82 -4.51 3.04
C GLY A 66 -9.88 -4.74 1.53
N SER A 67 -11.09 -4.86 0.97
CA SER A 67 -11.29 -5.13 -0.45
C SER A 67 -10.96 -3.90 -1.29
N LEU A 68 -9.80 -3.92 -1.96
CA LEU A 68 -9.33 -2.79 -2.76
C LEU A 68 -10.20 -2.54 -3.99
N ALA A 69 -10.65 -3.60 -4.65
CA ALA A 69 -11.51 -3.47 -5.84
C ALA A 69 -12.79 -2.72 -5.51
N ASP A 70 -13.41 -3.04 -4.37
CA ASP A 70 -14.66 -2.38 -3.93
C ASP A 70 -14.44 -0.91 -3.55
N GLN A 71 -13.20 -0.52 -3.31
CA GLN A 71 -12.83 0.82 -2.91
C GLN A 71 -12.21 1.64 -4.05
N GLY A 72 -12.29 1.12 -5.28
CA GLY A 72 -11.81 1.83 -6.46
C GLY A 72 -10.31 1.79 -6.67
N VAL A 73 -9.60 0.86 -6.04
CA VAL A 73 -8.16 0.69 -6.23
C VAL A 73 -7.91 -0.42 -7.24
N HIS A 74 -7.28 -0.07 -8.36
CA HIS A 74 -6.96 -1.02 -9.43
C HIS A 74 -5.63 -1.73 -9.19
N ALA A 75 -4.63 -1.01 -8.71
CA ALA A 75 -3.29 -1.58 -8.45
C ALA A 75 -2.65 -0.94 -7.22
N LEU A 76 -1.92 -1.75 -6.46
CA LEU A 76 -1.18 -1.32 -5.29
C LEU A 76 0.22 -1.94 -5.33
N ALA A 77 1.24 -1.12 -5.53
CA ALA A 77 2.63 -1.55 -5.45
C ALA A 77 3.11 -1.40 -4.00
N ILE A 78 3.70 -2.45 -3.44
CA ILE A 78 4.10 -2.48 -2.04
C ILE A 78 5.59 -2.78 -1.91
N THR A 79 6.29 -1.95 -1.14
CA THR A 79 7.62 -2.23 -0.64
C THR A 79 7.53 -2.28 0.88
N ALA A 80 7.64 -3.47 1.47
CA ALA A 80 7.47 -3.69 2.90
C ALA A 80 8.79 -4.18 3.51
N LYS A 81 9.28 -3.47 4.52
CA LYS A 81 10.55 -3.78 5.19
C LYS A 81 10.35 -3.84 6.69
N ALA A 82 11.11 -4.71 7.36
CA ALA A 82 11.31 -4.64 8.80
C ALA A 82 12.41 -3.63 9.10
N PRO A 83 12.45 -3.06 10.32
CA PRO A 83 13.51 -2.13 10.71
C PRO A 83 14.90 -2.74 10.52
N GLY A 84 15.81 -1.98 9.94
CA GLY A 84 17.19 -2.42 9.70
C GLY A 84 17.42 -3.19 8.42
N GLU A 85 16.38 -3.52 7.68
CA GLU A 85 16.53 -4.17 6.37
C GLU A 85 16.91 -3.15 5.29
N PRO A 86 17.77 -3.53 4.32
CA PRO A 86 18.16 -2.65 3.22
C PRO A 86 17.04 -2.30 2.24
#